data_15965b4501be9b261500d6d68edd7fa3
#
_entry.id   15965b4501be9b261500d6d68edd7fa3
#
_cell.length_a   1.000
_cell.length_b   1.000
_cell.length_c   1.000
_cell.angle_alpha   90.00
_cell.angle_beta   90.00
_cell.angle_gamma   90.00
#
_symmetry.space_group_name_H-M   'P 1'
#
loop_
_entity.id
_entity.type
_entity.pdbx_description
1 polymer ?
#
loop_
_entity_poly.entity_id
_entity_poly.type
_entity_poly.pdbx_seq_one_letter_code
_entity_poly.pdbx_strand_id
1 'polypeptide(L)'
;LDANATWQNAANAIPVIKKLEAYPIVAMFESPIPQGDILGNRQIRNAINRPVAMHFGSPPYITCVREEVCDGFVICAGRSAVMKQGTLSAEAQMPFWLQLVGNGLMATWAAHLGAVLTHATWPTITCTNLYSHQLLKAPIDVVGGYHQVPEAPGLGIEVDEDAIERFRVPDDE
;
A
#
# COMPACT_ATOMS: atom_id res chain seq x y z
N LEU A 1 -10.59 0.58 1.66
CA LEU A 1 -11.20 1.74 0.98
C LEU A 1 -10.35 2.96 1.23
N ASP A 2 -9.88 3.61 0.17
CA ASP A 2 -9.12 4.86 0.27
C ASP A 2 -10.06 6.05 0.01
N ALA A 3 -10.14 6.95 0.98
CA ALA A 3 -10.91 8.18 0.85
C ALA A 3 -10.07 9.36 0.35
N ASN A 4 -8.75 9.22 0.24
CA ASN A 4 -7.83 10.27 -0.21
C ASN A 4 -8.09 11.62 0.49
N ALA A 5 -8.30 11.60 1.80
CA ALA A 5 -8.58 12.75 2.66
C ALA A 5 -9.86 13.56 2.30
N THR A 6 -10.73 13.04 1.43
CA THR A 6 -11.88 13.79 0.91
C THR A 6 -12.98 14.04 1.94
N TRP A 7 -13.01 13.30 3.05
CA TRP A 7 -14.01 13.52 4.10
C TRP A 7 -13.69 14.69 5.04
N GLN A 8 -12.56 15.35 4.83
CA GLN A 8 -12.14 16.64 5.40
C GLN A 8 -11.86 16.63 6.92
N ASN A 9 -12.74 16.09 7.75
CA ASN A 9 -12.61 16.07 9.21
C ASN A 9 -13.33 14.87 9.82
N ALA A 10 -13.06 14.59 11.10
CA ALA A 10 -13.63 13.46 11.81
C ALA A 10 -15.16 13.49 11.92
N ALA A 11 -15.74 14.69 12.07
CA ALA A 11 -17.19 14.83 12.19
C ALA A 11 -17.94 14.40 10.91
N ASN A 12 -17.34 14.65 9.74
CA ASN A 12 -17.86 14.20 8.45
C ASN A 12 -17.56 12.71 8.21
N ALA A 13 -16.36 12.26 8.54
CA ALA A 13 -15.88 10.92 8.24
C ALA A 13 -16.58 9.83 9.07
N ILE A 14 -16.70 10.01 10.37
CA ILE A 14 -17.20 8.97 11.29
C ILE A 14 -18.60 8.46 10.92
N PRO A 15 -19.60 9.31 10.61
CA PRO A 15 -20.92 8.82 10.20
C PRO A 15 -20.91 8.02 8.90
N VAL A 16 -20.04 8.38 7.95
CA VAL A 16 -19.87 7.68 6.67
C VAL A 16 -19.23 6.33 6.91
N ILE A 17 -18.10 6.30 7.64
CA ILE A 17 -17.36 5.08 7.97
C ILE A 17 -18.27 4.07 8.69
N LYS A 18 -19.03 4.50 9.69
CA LYS A 18 -19.94 3.62 10.42
C LYS A 18 -21.01 2.97 9.55
N LYS A 19 -21.45 3.62 8.50
CA LYS A 19 -22.35 3.00 7.49
C LYS A 19 -21.60 1.99 6.62
N LEU A 20 -20.35 2.29 6.25
CA LEU A 20 -19.51 1.43 5.41
C LEU A 20 -19.04 0.18 6.15
N GLU A 21 -18.86 0.23 7.46
CA GLU A 21 -18.51 -0.94 8.29
C GLU A 21 -19.52 -2.09 8.20
N ALA A 22 -20.77 -1.80 7.83
CA ALA A 22 -21.79 -2.82 7.62
C ALA A 22 -21.50 -3.73 6.41
N TYR A 23 -20.59 -3.33 5.52
CA TYR A 23 -20.22 -4.10 4.34
C TYR A 23 -18.96 -4.92 4.62
N PRO A 24 -19.01 -6.27 4.63
CA PRO A 24 -17.87 -7.13 4.95
C PRO A 24 -16.65 -6.94 4.03
N ILE A 25 -16.88 -6.50 2.79
CA ILE A 25 -15.81 -6.23 1.81
C ILE A 25 -14.95 -5.02 2.20
N VAL A 26 -15.43 -4.13 3.06
CA VAL A 26 -14.67 -2.98 3.56
C VAL A 26 -13.85 -3.42 4.74
N ALA A 27 -12.64 -3.87 4.50
CA ALA A 27 -11.75 -4.41 5.53
C ALA A 27 -11.06 -3.32 6.35
N MET A 28 -10.74 -2.17 5.73
CA MET A 28 -9.99 -1.07 6.36
C MET A 28 -10.22 0.25 5.62
N PHE A 29 -9.80 1.35 6.24
CA PHE A 29 -9.87 2.69 5.66
C PHE A 29 -8.48 3.29 5.53
N GLU A 30 -8.17 3.82 4.35
CA GLU A 30 -6.95 4.54 4.06
C GLU A 30 -7.24 6.04 4.01
N SER A 31 -6.43 6.84 4.74
CA SER A 31 -6.43 8.30 4.69
C SER A 31 -7.84 8.92 4.66
N PRO A 32 -8.71 8.66 5.66
CA PRO A 32 -10.09 9.14 5.63
C PRO A 32 -10.20 10.68 5.60
N ILE A 33 -9.29 11.35 6.30
CA ILE A 33 -9.18 12.81 6.38
C ILE A 33 -7.71 13.22 6.19
N PRO A 34 -7.39 14.52 6.07
CA PRO A 34 -5.99 14.96 5.98
C PRO A 34 -5.12 14.32 7.08
N GLN A 35 -4.02 13.70 6.67
CA GLN A 35 -3.16 12.93 7.58
C GLN A 35 -2.51 13.82 8.65
N GLY A 36 -2.32 15.12 8.39
CA GLY A 36 -1.83 16.09 9.36
C GLY A 36 -2.81 16.43 10.51
N ASP A 37 -4.08 16.08 10.38
CA ASP A 37 -5.05 16.23 11.47
C ASP A 37 -4.93 15.06 12.47
N ILE A 38 -3.97 15.20 13.38
CA ILE A 38 -3.65 14.20 14.40
C ILE A 38 -4.85 13.86 15.28
N LEU A 39 -5.54 14.89 15.76
CA LEU A 39 -6.67 14.71 16.67
C LEU A 39 -7.86 14.08 15.95
N GLY A 40 -8.16 14.54 14.73
CA GLY A 40 -9.26 14.00 13.94
C GLY A 40 -9.04 12.55 13.54
N ASN A 41 -7.84 12.18 13.11
CA ASN A 41 -7.53 10.78 12.78
C ASN A 41 -7.59 9.88 14.02
N ARG A 42 -7.07 10.31 15.17
CA ARG A 42 -7.23 9.57 16.43
C ARG A 42 -8.70 9.42 16.84
N GLN A 43 -9.51 10.45 16.65
CA GLN A 43 -10.96 10.36 16.91
C GLN A 43 -11.63 9.32 16.01
N ILE A 44 -11.30 9.29 14.72
CA ILE A 44 -11.81 8.29 13.78
C ILE A 44 -11.40 6.90 14.26
N ARG A 45 -10.10 6.66 14.47
CA ARG A 45 -9.58 5.36 14.93
C ARG A 45 -10.30 4.84 16.17
N ASN A 46 -10.56 5.71 17.15
CA ASN A 46 -11.25 5.33 18.39
C ASN A 46 -12.77 5.12 18.23
N ALA A 47 -13.36 5.64 17.16
CA ALA A 47 -14.81 5.59 16.94
C ALA A 47 -15.27 4.42 16.07
N ILE A 48 -14.37 3.74 15.39
CA ILE A 48 -14.67 2.70 14.39
C ILE A 48 -14.06 1.36 14.77
N ASN A 49 -14.54 0.27 14.13
CA ASN A 49 -14.09 -1.10 14.41
C ASN A 49 -13.21 -1.68 13.26
N ARG A 50 -12.82 -0.86 12.30
CA ARG A 50 -11.95 -1.24 11.20
C ARG A 50 -10.62 -0.51 11.31
N PRO A 51 -9.51 -1.12 10.90
CA PRO A 51 -8.21 -0.47 10.91
C PRO A 51 -8.19 0.80 10.06
N VAL A 52 -7.43 1.79 10.52
CA VAL A 52 -7.07 3.00 9.77
C VAL A 52 -5.62 2.89 9.33
N ALA A 53 -5.38 3.03 8.03
CA ALA A 53 -4.06 3.07 7.43
C ALA A 53 -3.68 4.49 7.01
N MET A 54 -2.41 4.84 7.14
CA MET A 54 -1.87 6.14 6.73
C MET A 54 -0.54 5.97 6.00
N HIS A 55 -0.27 6.84 5.02
CA HIS A 55 1.03 6.82 4.35
C HIS A 55 2.16 7.08 5.35
N PHE A 56 3.19 6.25 5.28
CA PHE A 56 4.35 6.35 6.16
C PHE A 56 5.08 7.68 5.95
N GLY A 57 5.27 8.42 7.05
CA GLY A 57 6.07 9.65 7.07
C GLY A 57 5.28 10.95 7.06
N SER A 58 3.98 10.91 6.91
CA SER A 58 3.11 12.09 7.05
C SER A 58 1.82 11.73 7.81
N PRO A 59 1.72 12.07 9.09
CA PRO A 59 2.70 12.76 9.94
C PRO A 59 3.96 11.92 10.18
N PRO A 60 4.98 12.48 10.83
CA PRO A 60 6.20 11.71 11.16
C PRO A 60 5.87 10.41 11.88
N TYR A 61 6.57 9.32 11.51
CA TYR A 61 6.37 7.99 12.07
C TYR A 61 6.21 7.98 13.61
N ILE A 62 7.13 8.63 14.32
CA ILE A 62 7.10 8.67 15.78
C ILE A 62 5.83 9.35 16.32
N THR A 63 5.28 10.32 15.59
CA THR A 63 4.01 10.97 15.94
C THR A 63 2.85 9.99 15.76
N CYS A 64 2.82 9.22 14.66
CA CYS A 64 1.78 8.21 14.45
C CYS A 64 1.75 7.19 15.60
N VAL A 65 2.91 6.70 16.00
CA VAL A 65 3.05 5.72 17.09
C VAL A 65 2.63 6.31 18.44
N ARG A 66 3.22 7.45 18.80
CA ARG A 66 3.01 8.06 20.12
C ARG A 66 1.59 8.57 20.32
N GLU A 67 0.98 9.16 19.30
CA GLU A 67 -0.35 9.75 19.37
C GLU A 67 -1.46 8.77 18.93
N GLU A 68 -1.09 7.53 18.62
CA GLU A 68 -2.04 6.47 18.21
C GLU A 68 -2.98 6.88 17.07
N VAL A 69 -2.39 7.49 16.02
CA VAL A 69 -3.15 8.14 14.92
C VAL A 69 -3.74 7.14 13.94
N CYS A 70 -3.07 5.99 13.76
CA CYS A 70 -3.48 4.93 12.83
C CYS A 70 -3.14 3.54 13.39
N ASP A 71 -3.62 2.50 12.72
CA ASP A 71 -3.37 1.10 13.08
C ASP A 71 -2.23 0.48 12.28
N GLY A 72 -1.82 1.10 11.20
CA GLY A 72 -0.75 0.64 10.36
C GLY A 72 -0.46 1.58 9.20
N PHE A 73 0.47 1.18 8.33
CA PHE A 73 1.03 2.08 7.32
C PHE A 73 0.81 1.61 5.89
N VAL A 74 0.76 2.60 5.00
CA VAL A 74 0.95 2.45 3.56
C VAL A 74 2.39 2.81 3.25
N ILE A 75 3.18 1.86 2.75
CA ILE A 75 4.57 2.10 2.39
C ILE A 75 4.71 2.17 0.87
N CYS A 76 5.04 3.37 0.38
CA CYS A 76 5.27 3.65 -1.03
C CYS A 76 6.60 4.41 -1.17
N ALA A 77 7.70 3.70 -1.40
CA ALA A 77 9.02 4.30 -1.42
C ALA A 77 10.03 3.48 -2.23
N GLY A 78 11.19 4.05 -2.55
CA GLY A 78 12.29 3.32 -3.16
C GLY A 78 12.94 2.31 -2.20
N ARG A 79 13.73 1.38 -2.74
CA ARG A 79 14.27 0.20 -2.05
C ARG A 79 14.80 0.45 -0.63
N SER A 80 15.72 1.38 -0.47
CA SER A 80 16.36 1.64 0.83
C SER A 80 15.37 2.23 1.85
N ALA A 81 14.44 3.06 1.38
CA ALA A 81 13.42 3.64 2.23
C ALA A 81 12.37 2.60 2.64
N VAL A 82 11.91 1.73 1.74
CA VAL A 82 10.97 0.64 2.05
C VAL A 82 11.54 -0.27 3.13
N MET A 83 12.80 -0.70 3.02
CA MET A 83 13.44 -1.54 4.03
C MET A 83 13.48 -0.86 5.40
N LYS A 84 13.87 0.42 5.43
CA LYS A 84 13.89 1.21 6.68
C LYS A 84 12.49 1.38 7.28
N GLN A 85 11.51 1.74 6.46
CA GLN A 85 10.14 1.97 6.89
C GLN A 85 9.49 0.67 7.41
N GLY A 86 9.70 -0.43 6.70
CA GLY A 86 9.23 -1.75 7.13
C GLY A 86 9.84 -2.21 8.45
N THR A 87 11.15 -1.98 8.66
CA THR A 87 11.82 -2.29 9.93
C THR A 87 11.25 -1.43 11.07
N LEU A 88 11.10 -0.12 10.87
CA LEU A 88 10.52 0.77 11.89
C LEU A 88 9.07 0.38 12.22
N SER A 89 8.26 -0.01 11.22
CA SER A 89 6.90 -0.48 11.45
C SER A 89 6.89 -1.77 12.27
N ALA A 90 7.79 -2.71 11.98
CA ALA A 90 7.93 -3.95 12.73
C ALA A 90 8.33 -3.71 14.20
N GLU A 91 9.27 -2.81 14.47
CA GLU A 91 9.68 -2.44 15.83
C GLU A 91 8.51 -1.83 16.64
N ALA A 92 7.59 -1.11 15.98
CA ALA A 92 6.38 -0.59 16.60
C ALA A 92 5.21 -1.59 16.63
N GLN A 93 5.41 -2.82 16.16
CA GLN A 93 4.36 -3.85 16.03
C GLN A 93 3.17 -3.37 15.17
N MET A 94 3.42 -2.52 14.18
CA MET A 94 2.41 -1.96 13.28
C MET A 94 2.45 -2.68 11.94
N PRO A 95 1.33 -3.27 11.49
CA PRO A 95 1.22 -3.86 10.17
C PRO A 95 1.29 -2.79 9.08
N PHE A 96 1.58 -3.21 7.86
CA PHE A 96 1.53 -2.35 6.69
C PHE A 96 1.28 -3.16 5.42
N TRP A 97 0.94 -2.45 4.35
CA TRP A 97 1.06 -2.98 2.99
C TRP A 97 2.05 -2.17 2.17
N LEU A 98 2.54 -2.81 1.12
CA LEU A 98 3.35 -2.16 0.11
C LEU A 98 2.41 -1.61 -0.98
N GLN A 99 2.44 -0.31 -1.21
CA GLN A 99 1.77 0.33 -2.33
C GLN A 99 2.82 0.65 -3.40
N LEU A 100 3.10 -0.32 -4.24
CA LEU A 100 4.12 -0.23 -5.28
C LEU A 100 3.43 -0.37 -6.63
N VAL A 101 2.70 0.70 -7.01
CA VAL A 101 1.92 0.74 -8.25
C VAL A 101 2.84 0.66 -9.46
N GLY A 102 2.53 -0.27 -10.38
CA GLY A 102 3.32 -0.46 -11.58
C GLY A 102 2.98 -1.73 -12.35
N ASN A 103 3.78 -2.00 -13.36
CA ASN A 103 3.68 -3.20 -14.19
C ASN A 103 4.20 -4.46 -13.47
N GLY A 104 4.37 -5.56 -14.20
CA GLY A 104 4.83 -6.84 -13.65
C GLY A 104 6.19 -6.81 -12.97
N LEU A 105 7.13 -5.95 -13.44
CA LEU A 105 8.43 -5.76 -12.78
C LEU A 105 8.24 -5.24 -11.35
N MET A 106 7.41 -4.21 -11.18
CA MET A 106 7.15 -3.61 -9.88
C MET A 106 6.39 -4.58 -8.95
N ALA A 107 5.42 -5.31 -9.50
CA ALA A 107 4.65 -6.28 -8.72
C ALA A 107 5.53 -7.44 -8.23
N THR A 108 6.42 -7.95 -9.08
CA THR A 108 7.39 -8.99 -8.68
C THR A 108 8.33 -8.48 -7.58
N TRP A 109 8.83 -7.24 -7.74
CA TRP A 109 9.66 -6.64 -6.69
C TRP A 109 8.90 -6.47 -5.37
N ALA A 110 7.63 -6.04 -5.43
CA ALA A 110 6.76 -5.96 -4.25
C ALA A 110 6.58 -7.33 -3.58
N ALA A 111 6.45 -8.41 -4.35
CA ALA A 111 6.35 -9.76 -3.82
C ALA A 111 7.62 -10.17 -3.06
N HIS A 112 8.82 -9.92 -3.61
CA HIS A 112 10.08 -10.17 -2.92
C HIS A 112 10.21 -9.38 -1.61
N LEU A 113 9.81 -8.10 -1.60
CA LEU A 113 9.81 -7.28 -0.38
C LEU A 113 8.81 -7.81 0.65
N GLY A 114 7.60 -8.15 0.22
CA GLY A 114 6.56 -8.70 1.10
C GLY A 114 6.98 -10.03 1.75
N ALA A 115 7.78 -10.83 1.05
CA ALA A 115 8.29 -12.09 1.59
C ALA A 115 9.34 -11.93 2.70
N VAL A 116 10.05 -10.80 2.77
CA VAL A 116 11.13 -10.57 3.75
C VAL A 116 10.75 -9.58 4.85
N LEU A 117 9.71 -8.76 4.65
CA LEU A 117 9.27 -7.77 5.61
C LEU A 117 8.16 -8.36 6.51
N THR A 118 8.51 -8.73 7.72
CA THR A 118 7.68 -9.52 8.64
C THR A 118 6.31 -8.91 8.99
N HIS A 119 6.19 -7.58 8.95
CA HIS A 119 4.94 -6.87 9.22
C HIS A 119 4.22 -6.37 7.96
N ALA A 120 4.66 -6.76 6.76
CA ALA A 120 3.92 -6.59 5.51
C ALA A 120 2.75 -7.59 5.44
N THR A 121 1.84 -7.52 6.41
CA THR A 121 0.77 -8.51 6.60
C THR A 121 -0.56 -8.06 5.99
N TRP A 122 -0.67 -6.82 5.59
CA TRP A 122 -1.81 -6.31 4.85
C TRP A 122 -1.63 -6.53 3.34
N PRO A 123 -2.73 -6.70 2.56
CA PRO A 123 -2.65 -7.00 1.14
C PRO A 123 -1.91 -5.91 0.34
N THR A 124 -0.84 -6.29 -0.34
CA THR A 124 -0.05 -5.40 -1.22
C THR A 124 -0.88 -4.88 -2.39
N ILE A 125 -0.69 -3.61 -2.74
CA ILE A 125 -1.39 -2.95 -3.84
C ILE A 125 -0.38 -2.61 -4.95
N THR A 126 -0.56 -3.21 -6.12
CA THR A 126 0.32 -3.00 -7.29
C THR A 126 -0.41 -2.38 -8.48
N CYS A 127 -1.74 -2.48 -8.52
CA CYS A 127 -2.59 -1.98 -9.61
C CYS A 127 -2.19 -2.51 -11.00
N THR A 128 -1.60 -3.70 -11.10
CA THR A 128 -1.18 -4.29 -12.38
C THR A 128 -2.31 -4.45 -13.37
N ASN A 129 -3.55 -4.58 -12.88
CA ASN A 129 -4.76 -4.65 -13.69
C ASN A 129 -5.11 -3.35 -14.43
N LEU A 130 -4.45 -2.23 -14.10
CA LEU A 130 -4.62 -0.96 -14.81
C LEU A 130 -3.69 -0.83 -16.03
N TYR A 131 -2.74 -1.75 -16.18
CA TYR A 131 -1.79 -1.75 -17.29
C TYR A 131 -2.22 -2.73 -18.37
N SER A 132 -2.17 -2.30 -19.63
CA SER A 132 -2.49 -3.14 -20.79
C SER A 132 -1.46 -4.25 -21.04
N HIS A 133 -0.24 -4.10 -20.49
CA HIS A 133 0.84 -5.07 -20.60
C HIS A 133 1.74 -5.03 -19.36
N GLN A 134 2.22 -6.17 -18.91
CA GLN A 134 3.06 -6.28 -17.71
C GLN A 134 4.56 -6.10 -17.97
N LEU A 135 4.98 -5.94 -19.25
CA LEU A 135 6.36 -5.84 -19.72
C LEU A 135 7.21 -7.09 -19.39
N LEU A 136 6.56 -8.23 -19.25
CA LEU A 136 7.17 -9.53 -19.01
C LEU A 136 6.81 -10.50 -20.13
N LYS A 137 7.71 -11.42 -20.48
CA LYS A 137 7.44 -12.50 -21.45
C LYS A 137 6.36 -13.46 -20.91
N ALA A 138 6.39 -13.75 -19.62
CA ALA A 138 5.34 -14.47 -18.93
C ALA A 138 4.68 -13.54 -17.89
N PRO A 139 3.39 -13.26 -17.98
CA PRO A 139 2.69 -12.44 -17.00
C PRO A 139 2.79 -13.05 -15.60
N ILE A 140 2.79 -12.20 -14.57
CA ILE A 140 2.64 -12.69 -13.20
C ILE A 140 1.23 -13.24 -13.02
N ASP A 141 1.15 -14.34 -12.28
CA ASP A 141 -0.13 -14.97 -11.95
C ASP A 141 -0.47 -14.70 -10.47
N VAL A 142 -1.71 -14.28 -10.22
CA VAL A 142 -2.24 -14.06 -8.88
C VAL A 142 -3.38 -15.03 -8.65
N VAL A 143 -3.14 -16.04 -7.84
CA VAL A 143 -4.10 -17.11 -7.55
C VAL A 143 -4.62 -16.96 -6.12
N GLY A 144 -5.94 -16.84 -5.96
CA GLY A 144 -6.55 -16.73 -4.64
C GLY A 144 -6.07 -15.50 -3.83
N GLY A 145 -5.61 -14.45 -4.52
CA GLY A 145 -5.05 -13.25 -3.89
C GLY A 145 -3.56 -13.32 -3.56
N TYR A 146 -2.89 -14.39 -3.96
CA TYR A 146 -1.45 -14.61 -3.71
C TYR A 146 -0.65 -14.65 -5.01
N HIS A 147 0.53 -14.08 -4.97
CA HIS A 147 1.54 -14.21 -6.02
C HIS A 147 2.71 -15.02 -5.48
N GLN A 148 3.11 -16.06 -6.24
CA GLN A 148 4.28 -16.88 -5.90
C GLN A 148 5.55 -16.07 -6.16
N VAL A 149 6.41 -15.93 -5.15
CA VAL A 149 7.70 -15.26 -5.32
C VAL A 149 8.60 -16.12 -6.22
N PRO A 150 9.12 -15.59 -7.35
CA PRO A 150 10.01 -16.35 -8.23
C PRO A 150 11.35 -16.68 -7.55
N GLU A 151 11.92 -17.86 -7.84
CA GLU A 151 13.19 -18.33 -7.25
C GLU A 151 14.39 -18.25 -8.21
N ALA A 152 14.16 -17.91 -9.50
CA ALA A 152 15.24 -17.76 -10.46
C ALA A 152 16.13 -16.52 -10.15
N PRO A 153 17.37 -16.46 -10.68
CA PRO A 153 18.27 -15.33 -10.41
C PRO A 153 17.68 -13.95 -10.72
N GLY A 154 18.08 -12.94 -9.96
CA GLY A 154 17.55 -11.59 -10.04
C GLY A 154 16.15 -11.50 -9.45
N LEU A 155 15.20 -10.92 -10.17
CA LEU A 155 13.78 -10.93 -9.81
C LEU A 155 13.08 -12.23 -10.21
N GLY A 156 13.77 -13.14 -10.91
CA GLY A 156 13.22 -14.42 -11.35
C GLY A 156 12.21 -14.31 -12.50
N ILE A 157 12.29 -13.24 -13.28
CA ILE A 157 11.40 -12.95 -14.41
C ILE A 157 12.20 -12.61 -15.66
N GLU A 158 11.58 -12.78 -16.83
CA GLU A 158 12.13 -12.35 -18.12
C GLU A 158 11.36 -11.12 -18.61
N VAL A 159 12.12 -10.06 -18.92
CA VAL A 159 11.57 -8.82 -19.46
C VAL A 159 11.23 -9.01 -20.95
N ASP A 160 10.10 -8.47 -21.36
CA ASP A 160 9.69 -8.38 -22.77
C ASP A 160 10.21 -7.05 -23.36
N GLU A 161 11.41 -7.11 -23.96
CA GLU A 161 12.06 -5.94 -24.54
C GLU A 161 11.30 -5.37 -25.74
N ASP A 162 10.64 -6.22 -26.53
CA ASP A 162 9.80 -5.79 -27.65
C ASP A 162 8.58 -5.00 -27.15
N ALA A 163 8.01 -5.41 -26.02
CA ALA A 163 6.94 -4.65 -25.39
C ALA A 163 7.43 -3.31 -24.82
N ILE A 164 8.63 -3.26 -24.25
CA ILE A 164 9.22 -2.00 -23.79
C ILE A 164 9.34 -1.02 -24.96
N GLU A 165 9.91 -1.43 -26.09
CA GLU A 165 10.03 -0.56 -27.26
C GLU A 165 8.66 -0.13 -27.80
N ARG A 166 7.70 -1.04 -27.87
CA ARG A 166 6.33 -0.74 -28.33
C ARG A 166 5.59 0.27 -27.48
N PHE A 167 5.81 0.28 -26.15
CA PHE A 167 5.14 1.15 -25.20
C PHE A 167 6.01 2.32 -24.74
N ARG A 168 7.20 2.50 -25.36
CA ARG A 168 8.07 3.64 -25.06
C ARG A 168 7.36 4.95 -25.43
N VAL A 169 7.33 5.89 -24.50
CA VAL A 169 6.92 7.26 -24.81
C VAL A 169 8.10 7.97 -25.47
N PRO A 170 7.91 8.68 -26.60
CA PRO A 170 8.96 9.49 -27.19
C PRO A 170 9.50 10.55 -26.22
N ASP A 171 10.81 10.81 -26.27
CA ASP A 171 11.49 11.74 -25.36
C ASP A 171 11.08 13.22 -25.50
N ASP A 172 10.22 13.55 -26.48
CA ASP A 172 9.84 14.92 -26.86
C ASP A 172 8.37 15.29 -26.50
N GLU A 173 7.69 14.53 -25.65
CA GLU A 173 6.32 14.83 -25.18
C GLU A 173 6.24 15.14 -23.69
#